data_078b806fa3d146fd6f5dd5cbed07930b
#
_entry.id   078b806fa3d146fd6f5dd5cbed07930b
#
_cell.length_a   1.000
_cell.length_b   1.000
_cell.length_c   1.000
_cell.angle_alpha   90.00
_cell.angle_beta   90.00
_cell.angle_gamma   90.00
#
_symmetry.space_group_name_H-M   'P 1'
#
loop_
_entity.id
_entity.type
_entity.pdbx_description
1 polymer ?
#
loop_
_entity_poly.entity_id
_entity_poly.type
_entity_poly.pdbx_seq_one_letter_code
_entity_poly.pdbx_strand_id
1 'polypeptide(L)'
;MKSINEKLSQKGKVVIVTGGYRGIGLAIAQNFAQAGASLAICGRNTKAGEAAAEKFRAEGVNCKFYTADVTNCADIDRFVADVARDFGKIDVLINNAGITDHTPAEKVTQEAYDQLMNTNVRGAFFMSGAVAKHMIANKIKGSIVTVSSMSAFVVNIPQRQLTYNMSKAALCAMTQGMAVEWAEHGIRVNAVCPGYLETEMLVEDLAQQWRSMTPMGHFGQTDDVGALVLFLASDAAAYMTGSRVVIDGGYSCI
;
A
#
# COMPACT_ATOMS: atom_id res chain seq x y z
N MET A 1 -22.72 5.89 20.30
CA MET A 1 -21.28 5.79 19.98
C MET A 1 -21.11 4.49 19.18
N LYS A 2 -20.41 4.50 18.02
CA LYS A 2 -20.14 3.26 17.28
C LYS A 2 -19.28 2.32 18.12
N SER A 3 -19.55 1.01 18.09
CA SER A 3 -18.67 -0.03 18.65
C SER A 3 -17.34 -0.08 17.88
N ILE A 4 -16.33 -0.75 18.44
CA ILE A 4 -15.05 -0.91 17.75
C ILE A 4 -15.22 -1.70 16.44
N ASN A 5 -16.06 -2.73 16.43
CA ASN A 5 -16.34 -3.52 15.25
C ASN A 5 -17.02 -2.69 14.15
N GLU A 6 -17.97 -1.82 14.51
CA GLU A 6 -18.57 -0.88 13.54
C GLU A 6 -17.56 0.12 12.99
N LYS A 7 -16.59 0.57 13.79
CA LYS A 7 -15.54 1.50 13.34
C LYS A 7 -14.54 0.84 12.40
N LEU A 8 -14.23 -0.44 12.59
CA LEU A 8 -13.31 -1.21 11.74
C LEU A 8 -14.00 -1.74 10.48
N SER A 9 -15.34 -1.85 10.47
CA SER A 9 -16.10 -2.38 9.34
C SER A 9 -15.87 -1.57 8.06
N GLN A 10 -15.67 -2.28 6.97
CA GLN A 10 -15.57 -1.75 5.61
C GLN A 10 -16.79 -2.08 4.75
N LYS A 11 -17.89 -2.52 5.39
CA LYS A 11 -19.11 -2.88 4.68
C LYS A 11 -19.64 -1.71 3.84
N GLY A 12 -19.85 -1.98 2.56
CA GLY A 12 -20.30 -0.98 1.59
C GLY A 12 -19.22 0.00 1.12
N LYS A 13 -17.95 -0.19 1.50
CA LYS A 13 -16.80 0.57 0.99
C LYS A 13 -16.24 -0.09 -0.25
N VAL A 14 -15.74 0.73 -1.17
CA VAL A 14 -14.98 0.30 -2.36
C VAL A 14 -13.52 0.64 -2.14
N VAL A 15 -12.68 -0.38 -2.21
CA VAL A 15 -11.26 -0.32 -1.86
C VAL A 15 -10.41 -0.66 -3.08
N ILE A 16 -9.54 0.25 -3.48
CA ILE A 16 -8.51 0.00 -4.48
C ILE A 16 -7.25 -0.50 -3.76
N VAL A 17 -6.66 -1.62 -4.24
CA VAL A 17 -5.35 -2.10 -3.80
C VAL A 17 -4.43 -2.28 -5.01
N THR A 18 -3.41 -1.42 -5.15
CA THR A 18 -2.43 -1.59 -6.21
C THR A 18 -1.48 -2.75 -5.88
N GLY A 19 -1.27 -3.66 -6.83
CA GLY A 19 -0.52 -4.90 -6.56
C GLY A 19 -1.23 -5.85 -5.60
N GLY A 20 -2.57 -5.80 -5.51
CA GLY A 20 -3.40 -6.52 -4.53
C GLY A 20 -3.57 -8.03 -4.77
N TYR A 21 -2.77 -8.64 -5.64
CA TYR A 21 -2.92 -10.04 -6.03
C TYR A 21 -1.79 -10.96 -5.53
N ARG A 22 -0.80 -10.43 -4.79
CA ARG A 22 0.30 -11.20 -4.18
C ARG A 22 0.90 -10.50 -2.96
N GLY A 23 1.62 -11.27 -2.13
CA GLY A 23 2.41 -10.76 -1.00
C GLY A 23 1.60 -9.85 -0.07
N ILE A 24 2.18 -8.73 0.34
CA ILE A 24 1.55 -7.75 1.24
C ILE A 24 0.22 -7.23 0.69
N GLY A 25 0.17 -6.93 -0.62
CA GLY A 25 -1.05 -6.42 -1.25
C GLY A 25 -2.21 -7.42 -1.19
N LEU A 26 -1.94 -8.71 -1.35
CA LEU A 26 -2.95 -9.76 -1.22
C LEU A 26 -3.45 -9.88 0.23
N ALA A 27 -2.54 -9.87 1.22
CA ALA A 27 -2.92 -9.90 2.64
C ALA A 27 -3.77 -8.67 3.02
N ILE A 28 -3.40 -7.48 2.53
CA ILE A 28 -4.23 -6.28 2.69
C ILE A 28 -5.62 -6.50 2.09
N ALA A 29 -5.71 -6.97 0.83
CA ALA A 29 -6.99 -7.21 0.18
C ALA A 29 -7.85 -8.23 0.95
N GLN A 30 -7.24 -9.28 1.50
CA GLN A 30 -7.92 -10.28 2.36
C GLN A 30 -8.52 -9.64 3.62
N ASN A 31 -7.77 -8.78 4.33
CA ASN A 31 -8.27 -8.08 5.52
C ASN A 31 -9.47 -7.18 5.17
N PHE A 32 -9.42 -6.46 4.06
CA PHE A 32 -10.54 -5.65 3.62
C PHE A 32 -11.75 -6.48 3.19
N ALA A 33 -11.55 -7.63 2.52
CA ALA A 33 -12.61 -8.58 2.19
C ALA A 33 -13.32 -9.08 3.44
N GLN A 34 -12.56 -9.54 4.45
CA GLN A 34 -13.09 -9.99 5.74
C GLN A 34 -13.84 -8.89 6.49
N ALA A 35 -13.43 -7.63 6.32
CA ALA A 35 -14.13 -6.47 6.89
C ALA A 35 -15.36 -6.03 6.07
N GLY A 36 -15.69 -6.72 4.96
CA GLY A 36 -16.89 -6.53 4.16
C GLY A 36 -16.78 -5.51 3.02
N ALA A 37 -15.57 -5.17 2.57
CA ALA A 37 -15.35 -4.28 1.45
C ALA A 37 -15.62 -4.95 0.09
N SER A 38 -15.97 -4.13 -0.92
CA SER A 38 -15.77 -4.47 -2.33
C SER A 38 -14.35 -4.10 -2.76
N LEU A 39 -13.73 -4.94 -3.59
CA LEU A 39 -12.32 -4.82 -3.95
C LEU A 39 -12.11 -4.53 -5.44
N ALA A 40 -11.30 -3.51 -5.74
CA ALA A 40 -10.73 -3.27 -7.05
C ALA A 40 -9.21 -3.47 -6.95
N ILE A 41 -8.69 -4.60 -7.41
CA ILE A 41 -7.26 -4.89 -7.38
C ILE A 41 -6.65 -4.69 -8.77
N CYS A 42 -5.45 -4.14 -8.85
CA CYS A 42 -4.79 -3.93 -10.13
C CYS A 42 -3.34 -4.37 -10.17
N GLY A 43 -2.83 -4.57 -11.38
CA GLY A 43 -1.44 -4.86 -11.65
C GLY A 43 -1.18 -5.29 -13.09
N ARG A 44 0.07 -5.61 -13.42
CA ARG A 44 0.49 -5.93 -14.80
C ARG A 44 0.28 -7.39 -15.20
N ASN A 45 0.26 -8.31 -14.21
CA ASN A 45 0.09 -9.74 -14.48
C ASN A 45 -1.39 -10.11 -14.44
N THR A 46 -2.04 -10.06 -15.61
CA THR A 46 -3.46 -10.35 -15.78
C THR A 46 -3.83 -11.75 -15.30
N LYS A 47 -3.03 -12.77 -15.62
CA LYS A 47 -3.32 -14.16 -15.22
C LYS A 47 -3.34 -14.33 -13.70
N ALA A 48 -2.31 -13.83 -13.02
CA ALA A 48 -2.24 -13.93 -11.55
C ALA A 48 -3.29 -13.04 -10.87
N GLY A 49 -3.56 -11.87 -11.43
CA GLY A 49 -4.56 -10.95 -10.91
C GLY A 49 -5.98 -11.48 -11.00
N GLU A 50 -6.37 -12.03 -12.15
CA GLU A 50 -7.70 -12.66 -12.32
C GLU A 50 -7.86 -13.90 -11.43
N ALA A 51 -6.81 -14.73 -11.29
CA ALA A 51 -6.85 -15.88 -10.39
C ALA A 51 -7.06 -15.47 -8.92
N ALA A 52 -6.48 -14.34 -8.49
CA ALA A 52 -6.70 -13.81 -7.15
C ALA A 52 -8.13 -13.25 -7.00
N ALA A 53 -8.62 -12.49 -7.99
CA ALA A 53 -9.98 -11.96 -7.97
C ALA A 53 -11.03 -13.07 -7.96
N GLU A 54 -10.78 -14.17 -8.69
CA GLU A 54 -11.68 -15.35 -8.70
C GLU A 54 -11.80 -15.99 -7.31
N LYS A 55 -10.69 -16.12 -6.57
CA LYS A 55 -10.72 -16.63 -5.20
C LYS A 55 -11.59 -15.74 -4.29
N PHE A 56 -11.46 -14.42 -4.37
CA PHE A 56 -12.33 -13.51 -3.62
C PHE A 56 -13.81 -13.65 -4.02
N ARG A 57 -14.10 -13.78 -5.32
CA ARG A 57 -15.48 -13.98 -5.80
C ARG A 57 -16.06 -15.31 -5.31
N ALA A 58 -15.26 -16.37 -5.27
CA ALA A 58 -15.68 -17.67 -4.75
C ALA A 58 -16.02 -17.63 -3.24
N GLU A 59 -15.41 -16.70 -2.49
CA GLU A 59 -15.71 -16.41 -1.09
C GLU A 59 -16.88 -15.41 -0.91
N GLY A 60 -17.55 -15.02 -2.02
CA GLY A 60 -18.70 -14.10 -2.00
C GLY A 60 -18.32 -12.60 -1.95
N VAL A 61 -17.04 -12.27 -2.14
CA VAL A 61 -16.57 -10.88 -2.15
C VAL A 61 -16.78 -10.27 -3.54
N ASN A 62 -17.37 -9.08 -3.60
CA ASN A 62 -17.43 -8.31 -4.85
C ASN A 62 -16.04 -7.80 -5.21
N CYS A 63 -15.31 -8.56 -6.04
CA CYS A 63 -13.94 -8.28 -6.41
C CYS A 63 -13.76 -8.27 -7.93
N LYS A 64 -13.03 -7.27 -8.43
CA LYS A 64 -12.62 -7.17 -9.83
C LYS A 64 -11.13 -6.86 -9.95
N PHE A 65 -10.46 -7.55 -10.86
CA PHE A 65 -9.09 -7.25 -11.26
C PHE A 65 -9.08 -6.33 -12.48
N TYR A 66 -8.09 -5.43 -12.53
CA TYR A 66 -7.84 -4.53 -13.64
C TYR A 66 -6.37 -4.60 -14.06
N THR A 67 -6.13 -4.79 -15.33
CA THR A 67 -4.76 -4.68 -15.86
C THR A 67 -4.40 -3.21 -15.98
N ALA A 68 -3.44 -2.77 -15.16
CA ALA A 68 -2.93 -1.40 -15.16
C ALA A 68 -1.46 -1.37 -14.77
N ASP A 69 -0.67 -0.51 -15.42
CA ASP A 69 0.69 -0.18 -15.03
C ASP A 69 0.70 1.16 -14.31
N VAL A 70 1.07 1.16 -13.03
CA VAL A 70 1.14 2.37 -12.20
C VAL A 70 2.19 3.37 -12.69
N THR A 71 3.10 2.97 -13.57
CA THR A 71 4.08 3.88 -14.18
C THR A 71 3.50 4.68 -15.36
N ASN A 72 2.32 4.31 -15.86
CA ASN A 72 1.62 4.94 -16.97
C ASN A 72 0.41 5.74 -16.49
N CYS A 73 0.45 7.08 -16.64
CA CYS A 73 -0.64 7.94 -16.20
C CYS A 73 -1.97 7.67 -16.92
N ALA A 74 -1.94 7.33 -18.22
CA ALA A 74 -3.16 7.00 -18.95
C ALA A 74 -3.81 5.70 -18.44
N ASP A 75 -3.00 4.73 -18.02
CA ASP A 75 -3.50 3.51 -17.37
C ASP A 75 -4.13 3.82 -16.01
N ILE A 76 -3.51 4.72 -15.23
CA ILE A 76 -4.04 5.18 -13.93
C ILE A 76 -5.40 5.83 -14.12
N ASP A 77 -5.51 6.80 -15.03
CA ASP A 77 -6.75 7.55 -15.28
C ASP A 77 -7.87 6.62 -15.75
N ARG A 78 -7.56 5.71 -16.69
CA ARG A 78 -8.49 4.69 -17.17
C ARG A 78 -8.94 3.77 -16.03
N PHE A 79 -8.00 3.26 -15.22
CA PHE A 79 -8.29 2.36 -14.11
C PHE A 79 -9.21 3.02 -13.07
N VAL A 80 -8.93 4.25 -12.65
CA VAL A 80 -9.77 4.97 -11.68
C VAL A 80 -11.16 5.23 -12.24
N ALA A 81 -11.28 5.61 -13.53
CA ALA A 81 -12.56 5.79 -14.19
C ALA A 81 -13.37 4.49 -14.30
N ASP A 82 -12.69 3.37 -14.63
CA ASP A 82 -13.32 2.06 -14.71
C ASP A 82 -13.83 1.57 -13.35
N VAL A 83 -13.04 1.76 -12.27
CA VAL A 83 -13.50 1.43 -10.91
C VAL A 83 -14.68 2.30 -10.51
N ALA A 84 -14.64 3.59 -10.77
CA ALA A 84 -15.75 4.51 -10.47
C ALA A 84 -17.03 4.12 -11.21
N ARG A 85 -16.92 3.73 -12.48
CA ARG A 85 -18.06 3.23 -13.28
C ARG A 85 -18.61 1.90 -12.74
N ASP A 86 -17.74 0.95 -12.43
CA ASP A 86 -18.14 -0.43 -12.12
C ASP A 86 -18.66 -0.58 -10.69
N PHE A 87 -18.15 0.23 -9.74
CA PHE A 87 -18.52 0.18 -8.32
C PHE A 87 -19.31 1.42 -7.84
N GLY A 88 -19.42 2.46 -8.66
CA GLY A 88 -20.16 3.70 -8.36
C GLY A 88 -19.41 4.71 -7.48
N LYS A 89 -18.34 4.30 -6.80
CA LYS A 89 -17.54 5.16 -5.92
C LYS A 89 -16.18 4.55 -5.61
N ILE A 90 -15.29 5.34 -4.98
CA ILE A 90 -14.01 4.89 -4.44
C ILE A 90 -13.87 5.50 -3.05
N ASP A 91 -13.86 4.67 -2.00
CA ASP A 91 -13.76 5.11 -0.60
C ASP A 91 -12.33 5.03 -0.06
N VAL A 92 -11.55 4.05 -0.50
CA VAL A 92 -10.19 3.79 0.00
C VAL A 92 -9.24 3.48 -1.14
N LEU A 93 -8.04 4.04 -1.05
CA LEU A 93 -6.91 3.67 -1.91
C LEU A 93 -5.77 3.13 -1.05
N ILE A 94 -5.24 1.97 -1.45
CA ILE A 94 -4.00 1.42 -0.91
C ILE A 94 -2.93 1.43 -2.00
N ASN A 95 -1.96 2.34 -1.86
CA ASN A 95 -0.75 2.37 -2.68
C ASN A 95 0.24 1.33 -2.14
N ASN A 96 0.19 0.12 -2.68
CA ASN A 96 1.07 -0.97 -2.29
C ASN A 96 2.04 -1.39 -3.41
N ALA A 97 1.72 -1.14 -4.68
CA ALA A 97 2.61 -1.48 -5.80
C ALA A 97 4.00 -0.88 -5.61
N GLY A 98 5.02 -1.71 -5.72
CA GLY A 98 6.41 -1.30 -5.56
C GLY A 98 7.39 -2.40 -5.95
N ILE A 99 8.63 -1.99 -6.18
CA ILE A 99 9.78 -2.86 -6.45
C ILE A 99 10.93 -2.48 -5.53
N THR A 100 11.88 -3.39 -5.37
CA THR A 100 13.14 -3.16 -4.66
C THR A 100 14.32 -3.29 -5.61
N ASP A 101 15.44 -2.68 -5.21
CA ASP A 101 16.74 -2.79 -5.89
C ASP A 101 17.83 -2.88 -4.82
N HIS A 102 18.76 -3.82 -5.00
CA HIS A 102 19.89 -4.07 -4.08
C HIS A 102 21.24 -3.69 -4.73
N THR A 103 21.20 -2.88 -5.77
CA THR A 103 22.40 -2.41 -6.46
C THR A 103 23.15 -1.39 -5.60
N PRO A 104 24.50 -1.53 -5.42
CA PRO A 104 25.33 -0.50 -4.81
C PRO A 104 25.18 0.84 -5.52
N ALA A 105 25.15 1.95 -4.76
CA ALA A 105 24.81 3.29 -5.27
C ALA A 105 25.64 3.71 -6.49
N GLU A 106 26.94 3.40 -6.50
CA GLU A 106 27.88 3.73 -7.57
C GLU A 106 27.69 2.86 -8.84
N LYS A 107 26.83 1.83 -8.78
CA LYS A 107 26.53 0.91 -9.88
C LYS A 107 25.10 1.02 -10.38
N VAL A 108 24.28 1.86 -9.77
CA VAL A 108 22.90 2.07 -10.19
C VAL A 108 22.89 2.76 -11.55
N THR A 109 22.25 2.13 -12.54
CA THR A 109 22.07 2.77 -13.85
C THR A 109 20.90 3.75 -13.82
N GLN A 110 20.86 4.69 -14.78
CA GLN A 110 19.74 5.61 -14.89
C GLN A 110 18.41 4.87 -15.08
N GLU A 111 18.41 3.84 -15.91
CA GLU A 111 17.21 3.05 -16.20
C GLU A 111 16.67 2.33 -14.95
N ALA A 112 17.56 1.72 -14.14
CA ALA A 112 17.18 1.08 -12.89
C ALA A 112 16.63 2.08 -11.89
N TYR A 113 17.29 3.25 -11.76
CA TYR A 113 16.82 4.35 -10.92
C TYR A 113 15.43 4.82 -11.37
N ASP A 114 15.26 5.12 -12.66
CA ASP A 114 14.01 5.62 -13.23
C ASP A 114 12.88 4.60 -13.08
N GLN A 115 13.16 3.32 -13.32
CA GLN A 115 12.19 2.25 -13.14
C GLN A 115 11.69 2.17 -11.69
N LEU A 116 12.62 2.23 -10.71
CA LEU A 116 12.27 2.17 -9.29
C LEU A 116 11.49 3.41 -8.86
N MET A 117 11.97 4.60 -9.19
CA MET A 117 11.31 5.84 -8.79
C MET A 117 9.96 6.03 -9.49
N ASN A 118 9.86 5.67 -10.77
CA ASN A 118 8.60 5.71 -11.50
C ASN A 118 7.56 4.74 -10.90
N THR A 119 7.99 3.54 -10.49
CA THR A 119 7.08 2.56 -9.89
C THR A 119 6.68 2.99 -8.47
N ASN A 120 7.66 3.22 -7.59
CA ASN A 120 7.41 3.39 -6.17
C ASN A 120 6.85 4.76 -5.82
N VAL A 121 7.37 5.83 -6.45
CA VAL A 121 7.04 7.21 -6.07
C VAL A 121 6.06 7.85 -7.05
N ARG A 122 6.44 7.94 -8.32
CA ARG A 122 5.62 8.60 -9.34
C ARG A 122 4.25 7.91 -9.50
N GLY A 123 4.24 6.57 -9.53
CA GLY A 123 3.00 5.80 -9.63
C GLY A 123 2.05 6.06 -8.46
N ALA A 124 2.56 5.99 -7.23
CA ALA A 124 1.77 6.26 -6.02
C ALA A 124 1.26 7.72 -5.98
N PHE A 125 2.07 8.68 -6.43
CA PHE A 125 1.69 10.10 -6.49
C PHE A 125 0.50 10.31 -7.43
N PHE A 126 0.61 9.87 -8.68
CA PHE A 126 -0.45 10.07 -9.67
C PHE A 126 -1.71 9.25 -9.38
N MET A 127 -1.55 8.02 -8.86
CA MET A 127 -2.69 7.21 -8.42
C MET A 127 -3.45 7.90 -7.29
N SER A 128 -2.73 8.44 -6.29
CA SER A 128 -3.34 9.21 -5.19
C SER A 128 -4.06 10.45 -5.70
N GLY A 129 -3.43 11.19 -6.63
CA GLY A 129 -4.04 12.38 -7.24
C GLY A 129 -5.32 12.07 -8.02
N ALA A 130 -5.32 11.01 -8.84
CA ALA A 130 -6.49 10.59 -9.60
C ALA A 130 -7.66 10.16 -8.70
N VAL A 131 -7.36 9.38 -7.65
CA VAL A 131 -8.38 8.95 -6.67
C VAL A 131 -8.88 10.13 -5.83
N ALA A 132 -7.98 11.00 -5.35
CA ALA A 132 -8.38 12.19 -4.59
C ALA A 132 -9.26 13.13 -5.42
N LYS A 133 -8.93 13.35 -6.70
CA LYS A 133 -9.78 14.11 -7.63
C LYS A 133 -11.19 13.52 -7.74
N HIS A 134 -11.31 12.19 -7.82
CA HIS A 134 -12.60 11.51 -7.81
C HIS A 134 -13.34 11.71 -6.47
N MET A 135 -12.64 11.52 -5.34
CA MET A 135 -13.24 11.71 -4.00
C MET A 135 -13.73 13.14 -3.79
N ILE A 136 -12.94 14.14 -4.16
CA ILE A 136 -13.29 15.56 -4.02
C ILE A 136 -14.52 15.90 -4.88
N ALA A 137 -14.51 15.51 -6.16
CA ALA A 137 -15.62 15.78 -7.08
C ALA A 137 -16.96 15.17 -6.59
N ASN A 138 -16.90 14.03 -5.91
CA ASN A 138 -18.07 13.32 -5.40
C ASN A 138 -18.31 13.52 -3.89
N LYS A 139 -17.58 14.43 -3.23
CA LYS A 139 -17.67 14.75 -1.79
C LYS A 139 -17.52 13.52 -0.89
N ILE A 140 -16.68 12.57 -1.30
CA ILE A 140 -16.37 11.34 -0.56
C ILE A 140 -15.27 11.64 0.46
N LYS A 141 -15.56 11.47 1.75
CA LYS A 141 -14.58 11.53 2.84
C LYS A 141 -13.83 10.20 2.89
N GLY A 142 -12.77 10.11 2.09
CA GLY A 142 -12.05 8.86 1.86
C GLY A 142 -10.80 8.68 2.73
N SER A 143 -10.10 7.57 2.48
CA SER A 143 -8.80 7.29 3.09
C SER A 143 -7.81 6.77 2.05
N ILE A 144 -6.57 7.27 2.11
CA ILE A 144 -5.45 6.79 1.29
C ILE A 144 -4.38 6.28 2.24
N VAL A 145 -3.94 5.03 2.05
CA VAL A 145 -2.85 4.44 2.83
C VAL A 145 -1.74 4.00 1.89
N THR A 146 -0.52 4.46 2.16
CA THR A 146 0.65 4.15 1.36
C THR A 146 1.55 3.15 2.09
N VAL A 147 1.91 2.05 1.43
CA VAL A 147 2.86 1.07 1.94
C VAL A 147 4.27 1.55 1.65
N SER A 148 4.89 2.19 2.67
CA SER A 148 6.28 2.60 2.66
C SER A 148 7.19 1.45 3.16
N SER A 149 8.12 1.71 4.06
CA SER A 149 9.02 0.75 4.71
C SER A 149 9.72 1.41 5.90
N MET A 150 10.21 0.63 6.87
CA MET A 150 11.19 1.10 7.85
C MET A 150 12.43 1.68 7.17
N SER A 151 12.74 1.25 5.94
CA SER A 151 13.84 1.77 5.11
C SER A 151 13.71 3.26 4.77
N ALA A 152 12.58 3.90 5.09
CA ALA A 152 12.43 5.36 5.02
C ALA A 152 13.15 6.08 6.16
N PHE A 153 13.50 5.38 7.24
CA PHE A 153 14.07 5.95 8.48
C PHE A 153 15.43 5.39 8.85
N VAL A 154 15.73 4.17 8.40
CA VAL A 154 16.97 3.46 8.72
C VAL A 154 17.71 3.02 7.47
N VAL A 155 19.02 2.81 7.59
CA VAL A 155 19.83 2.19 6.55
C VAL A 155 19.89 0.70 6.82
N ASN A 156 19.34 -0.07 5.88
CA ASN A 156 19.37 -1.53 6.00
C ASN A 156 20.76 -2.09 5.74
N ILE A 157 21.17 -3.02 6.57
CA ILE A 157 22.44 -3.75 6.44
C ILE A 157 22.18 -5.26 6.54
N PRO A 158 22.99 -6.12 5.86
CA PRO A 158 24.16 -5.77 5.02
C PRO A 158 23.78 -5.37 3.59
N GLN A 159 22.51 -5.52 3.17
CA GLN A 159 22.09 -5.21 1.80
C GLN A 159 22.24 -3.72 1.47
N ARG A 160 22.65 -3.47 0.23
CA ARG A 160 22.74 -2.12 -0.31
C ARG A 160 21.49 -1.82 -1.11
N GLN A 161 20.76 -0.76 -0.75
CA GLN A 161 19.47 -0.44 -1.38
C GLN A 161 19.13 1.04 -1.29
N LEU A 162 20.12 1.91 -1.52
CA LEU A 162 19.95 3.36 -1.33
C LEU A 162 18.76 3.94 -2.13
N THR A 163 18.61 3.56 -3.39
CA THR A 163 17.50 4.02 -4.25
C THR A 163 16.14 3.61 -3.69
N TYR A 164 16.04 2.40 -3.16
CA TYR A 164 14.84 1.94 -2.48
C TYR A 164 14.55 2.77 -1.22
N ASN A 165 15.55 2.99 -0.35
CA ASN A 165 15.40 3.82 0.84
C ASN A 165 14.93 5.23 0.48
N MET A 166 15.53 5.85 -0.53
CA MET A 166 15.10 7.17 -1.06
C MET A 166 13.63 7.15 -1.49
N SER A 167 13.21 6.13 -2.24
CA SER A 167 11.82 6.01 -2.70
C SER A 167 10.84 5.89 -1.53
N LYS A 168 11.20 5.13 -0.49
CA LYS A 168 10.35 4.94 0.70
C LYS A 168 10.31 6.18 1.59
N ALA A 169 11.40 6.93 1.70
CA ALA A 169 11.42 8.23 2.35
C ALA A 169 10.55 9.26 1.60
N ALA A 170 10.62 9.27 0.26
CA ALA A 170 9.77 10.12 -0.56
C ALA A 170 8.26 9.83 -0.36
N LEU A 171 7.87 8.55 -0.21
CA LEU A 171 6.48 8.17 0.10
C LEU A 171 6.01 8.71 1.46
N CYS A 172 6.90 8.74 2.45
CA CYS A 172 6.60 9.33 3.76
C CYS A 172 6.37 10.84 3.68
N ALA A 173 7.23 11.56 2.94
CA ALA A 173 7.07 13.00 2.70
C ALA A 173 5.79 13.30 1.90
N MET A 174 5.53 12.53 0.83
CA MET A 174 4.31 12.61 0.03
C MET A 174 3.05 12.45 0.88
N THR A 175 3.05 11.47 1.80
CA THR A 175 1.94 11.21 2.73
C THR A 175 1.61 12.45 3.56
N GLN A 176 2.63 13.14 4.10
CA GLN A 176 2.42 14.34 4.91
C GLN A 176 1.89 15.52 4.09
N GLY A 177 2.46 15.76 2.90
CA GLY A 177 1.99 16.82 2.02
C GLY A 177 0.54 16.62 1.61
N MET A 178 0.20 15.44 1.09
CA MET A 178 -1.17 15.11 0.66
C MET A 178 -2.18 15.14 1.82
N ALA A 179 -1.76 14.76 3.04
CA ALA A 179 -2.61 14.81 4.22
C ALA A 179 -3.04 16.23 4.56
N VAL A 180 -2.13 17.19 4.43
CA VAL A 180 -2.41 18.61 4.69
C VAL A 180 -3.29 19.19 3.58
N GLU A 181 -2.93 18.93 2.31
CA GLU A 181 -3.67 19.49 1.17
C GLU A 181 -5.11 18.99 1.08
N TRP A 182 -5.38 17.72 1.45
CA TRP A 182 -6.72 17.14 1.27
C TRP A 182 -7.55 17.04 2.56
N ALA A 183 -7.02 17.53 3.68
CA ALA A 183 -7.75 17.55 4.96
C ALA A 183 -9.07 18.33 4.90
N GLU A 184 -9.10 19.47 4.19
CA GLU A 184 -10.31 20.28 4.01
C GLU A 184 -11.44 19.53 3.28
N HIS A 185 -11.08 18.52 2.46
CA HIS A 185 -12.02 17.65 1.76
C HIS A 185 -12.44 16.42 2.59
N GLY A 186 -11.90 16.28 3.81
CA GLY A 186 -12.14 15.14 4.69
C GLY A 186 -11.45 13.85 4.23
N ILE A 187 -10.44 13.94 3.37
CA ILE A 187 -9.63 12.81 2.92
C ILE A 187 -8.44 12.66 3.87
N ARG A 188 -8.27 11.48 4.47
CA ARG A 188 -7.13 11.15 5.33
C ARG A 188 -6.05 10.44 4.51
N VAL A 189 -4.80 10.78 4.75
CA VAL A 189 -3.66 10.15 4.07
C VAL A 189 -2.64 9.71 5.12
N ASN A 190 -2.34 8.40 5.18
CA ASN A 190 -1.37 7.84 6.13
C ASN A 190 -0.42 6.87 5.42
N ALA A 191 0.69 6.55 6.06
CA ALA A 191 1.62 5.52 5.60
C ALA A 191 1.82 4.44 6.66
N VAL A 192 1.97 3.20 6.20
CA VAL A 192 2.50 2.10 6.99
C VAL A 192 3.93 1.82 6.56
N CYS A 193 4.82 1.57 7.52
CA CYS A 193 6.24 1.39 7.30
C CYS A 193 6.68 0.02 7.86
N PRO A 194 6.48 -1.07 7.09
CA PRO A 194 6.84 -2.41 7.53
C PRO A 194 8.35 -2.61 7.66
N GLY A 195 8.74 -3.47 8.59
CA GLY A 195 10.05 -4.09 8.68
C GLY A 195 10.19 -5.30 7.78
N TYR A 196 11.03 -6.26 8.21
CA TYR A 196 11.16 -7.55 7.53
C TYR A 196 9.93 -8.42 7.80
N LEU A 197 9.38 -8.98 6.72
CA LEU A 197 8.19 -9.83 6.73
C LEU A 197 8.50 -11.19 6.17
N GLU A 198 7.83 -12.22 6.64
CA GLU A 198 7.86 -13.53 6.01
C GLU A 198 7.12 -13.48 4.67
N THR A 199 7.87 -13.52 3.58
CA THR A 199 7.38 -13.51 2.21
C THR A 199 8.19 -14.49 1.37
N GLU A 200 7.64 -14.89 0.22
CA GLU A 200 8.35 -15.73 -0.76
C GLU A 200 9.64 -15.08 -1.32
N MET A 201 9.83 -13.78 -1.09
CA MET A 201 11.02 -13.02 -1.53
C MET A 201 12.12 -12.96 -0.47
N LEU A 202 12.00 -13.70 0.63
CA LEU A 202 12.98 -13.68 1.71
C LEU A 202 14.29 -14.32 1.23
N VAL A 203 15.39 -13.57 1.37
CA VAL A 203 16.73 -14.09 1.07
C VAL A 203 17.20 -14.90 2.28
N GLU A 204 17.16 -16.23 2.17
CA GLU A 204 17.43 -17.16 3.27
C GLU A 204 18.79 -16.90 3.93
N ASP A 205 19.82 -16.63 3.13
CA ASP A 205 21.20 -16.37 3.60
C ASP A 205 21.30 -15.14 4.54
N LEU A 206 20.38 -14.17 4.43
CA LEU A 206 20.34 -12.97 5.26
C LEU A 206 19.28 -13.05 6.37
N ALA A 207 18.37 -14.01 6.28
CA ALA A 207 17.23 -14.10 7.18
C ALA A 207 17.63 -14.22 8.66
N GLN A 208 18.65 -15.04 8.96
CA GLN A 208 19.13 -15.20 10.33
C GLN A 208 19.73 -13.91 10.89
N GLN A 209 20.51 -13.18 10.08
CA GLN A 209 21.09 -11.89 10.48
C GLN A 209 19.98 -10.86 10.73
N TRP A 210 19.02 -10.72 9.85
CA TRP A 210 17.92 -9.78 10.03
C TRP A 210 17.04 -10.11 11.25
N ARG A 211 16.80 -11.42 11.52
CA ARG A 211 16.10 -11.84 12.75
C ARG A 211 16.86 -11.43 14.00
N SER A 212 18.19 -11.64 14.03
CA SER A 212 19.03 -11.28 15.19
C SER A 212 19.09 -9.76 15.42
N MET A 213 18.89 -8.96 14.37
CA MET A 213 18.83 -7.49 14.45
C MET A 213 17.44 -6.97 14.77
N THR A 214 16.41 -7.82 14.79
CA THR A 214 15.04 -7.46 15.13
C THR A 214 14.80 -7.75 16.61
N PRO A 215 14.48 -6.76 17.47
CA PRO A 215 14.29 -6.98 18.92
C PRO A 215 13.27 -8.07 19.26
N MET A 216 12.17 -8.22 18.48
CA MET A 216 11.21 -9.31 18.67
C MET A 216 11.73 -10.69 18.25
N GLY A 217 12.90 -10.78 17.59
CA GLY A 217 13.55 -12.03 17.21
C GLY A 217 12.89 -12.81 16.08
N HIS A 218 11.88 -12.28 15.45
CA HIS A 218 11.18 -12.89 14.32
C HIS A 218 10.73 -11.85 13.29
N PHE A 219 10.37 -12.30 12.10
CA PHE A 219 9.75 -11.45 11.08
C PHE A 219 8.26 -11.29 11.34
N GLY A 220 7.70 -10.15 10.92
CA GLY A 220 6.27 -9.97 10.89
C GLY A 220 5.62 -10.81 9.79
N GLN A 221 4.32 -11.05 9.93
CA GLN A 221 3.51 -11.66 8.89
C GLN A 221 2.91 -10.57 7.98
N THR A 222 2.63 -10.91 6.73
CA THR A 222 1.96 -9.97 5.83
C THR A 222 0.57 -9.56 6.34
N ASP A 223 -0.08 -10.42 7.13
CA ASP A 223 -1.37 -10.18 7.76
C ASP A 223 -1.29 -9.10 8.86
N ASP A 224 -0.18 -9.01 9.60
CA ASP A 224 0.03 -7.93 10.59
C ASP A 224 -0.03 -6.56 9.91
N VAL A 225 0.57 -6.45 8.71
CA VAL A 225 0.48 -5.24 7.90
C VAL A 225 -0.94 -5.01 7.38
N GLY A 226 -1.62 -6.09 6.95
CA GLY A 226 -3.01 -6.04 6.49
C GLY A 226 -3.95 -5.46 7.54
N ALA A 227 -3.85 -5.95 8.78
CA ALA A 227 -4.65 -5.48 9.91
C ALA A 227 -4.39 -3.99 10.25
N LEU A 228 -3.12 -3.55 10.24
CA LEU A 228 -2.77 -2.15 10.49
C LEU A 228 -3.28 -1.23 9.37
N VAL A 229 -3.17 -1.64 8.11
CA VAL A 229 -3.67 -0.88 6.96
C VAL A 229 -5.20 -0.74 7.03
N LEU A 230 -5.91 -1.81 7.39
CA LEU A 230 -7.35 -1.79 7.63
C LEU A 230 -7.71 -0.77 8.74
N PHE A 231 -7.00 -0.80 9.87
CA PHE A 231 -7.20 0.16 10.94
C PHE A 231 -7.02 1.61 10.45
N LEU A 232 -5.91 1.90 9.77
CA LEU A 232 -5.62 3.25 9.26
C LEU A 232 -6.65 3.75 8.25
N ALA A 233 -7.23 2.87 7.46
CA ALA A 233 -8.27 3.20 6.49
C ALA A 233 -9.66 3.37 7.12
N SER A 234 -9.90 2.78 8.29
CA SER A 234 -11.20 2.69 8.95
C SER A 234 -11.59 3.95 9.74
N ASP A 235 -12.84 4.00 10.21
CA ASP A 235 -13.34 5.04 11.11
C ASP A 235 -12.67 4.99 12.50
N ALA A 236 -12.00 3.88 12.87
CA ALA A 236 -11.23 3.78 14.10
C ALA A 236 -10.02 4.72 14.12
N ALA A 237 -9.49 5.07 12.94
CA ALA A 237 -8.41 6.03 12.75
C ALA A 237 -8.90 7.41 12.27
N ALA A 238 -10.13 7.81 12.59
CA ALA A 238 -10.77 9.04 12.07
C ALA A 238 -9.98 10.32 12.37
N TYR A 239 -9.16 10.36 13.41
CA TYR A 239 -8.33 11.53 13.76
C TYR A 239 -6.86 11.36 13.36
N MET A 240 -6.55 10.35 12.52
CA MET A 240 -5.20 10.10 12.02
C MET A 240 -5.09 10.51 10.55
N THR A 241 -4.25 11.52 10.28
CA THR A 241 -3.80 11.90 8.92
C THR A 241 -2.35 12.37 8.99
N GLY A 242 -1.58 12.16 7.94
CA GLY A 242 -0.14 12.47 7.87
C GLY A 242 0.75 11.56 8.72
N SER A 243 0.20 10.50 9.32
CA SER A 243 0.96 9.58 10.17
C SER A 243 1.77 8.59 9.32
N ARG A 244 2.97 8.24 9.86
CA ARG A 244 3.88 7.23 9.31
C ARG A 244 4.05 6.18 10.39
N VAL A 245 3.27 5.11 10.31
CA VAL A 245 3.20 4.10 11.37
C VAL A 245 4.16 2.97 11.06
N VAL A 246 5.17 2.81 11.93
CA VAL A 246 6.18 1.74 11.81
C VAL A 246 5.63 0.45 12.41
N ILE A 247 5.87 -0.67 11.72
CA ILE A 247 5.55 -2.03 12.16
C ILE A 247 6.72 -2.95 11.75
N ASP A 248 7.75 -3.05 12.60
CA ASP A 248 9.03 -3.62 12.25
C ASP A 248 9.67 -4.49 13.35
N GLY A 249 8.89 -4.89 14.36
CA GLY A 249 9.40 -5.68 15.48
C GLY A 249 10.47 -4.96 16.33
N GLY A 250 10.53 -3.63 16.25
CA GLY A 250 11.49 -2.78 16.98
C GLY A 250 12.81 -2.58 16.24
N TYR A 251 12.94 -3.04 14.99
CA TYR A 251 14.19 -2.92 14.23
C TYR A 251 14.73 -1.48 14.16
N SER A 252 13.88 -0.50 13.97
CA SER A 252 14.26 0.91 13.86
C SER A 252 14.47 1.63 15.20
N CYS A 253 14.36 0.93 16.32
CA CYS A 253 14.56 1.50 17.66
C CYS A 253 15.99 1.36 18.17
N ILE A 254 16.85 0.60 17.50
CA ILE A 254 18.22 0.29 17.92
C ILE A 254 19.24 0.71 16.85
#